data_2f4492d4191f8e5910e550a1d4e6abc4
#
_entry.id   2f4492d4191f8e5910e550a1d4e6abc4
#
_cell.length_a   1.000
_cell.length_b   1.000
_cell.length_c   1.000
_cell.angle_alpha   90.00
_cell.angle_beta   90.00
_cell.angle_gamma   90.00
#
_symmetry.space_group_name_H-M   'P 1'
#
loop_
_entity.id
_entity.type
_entity.pdbx_description
1 polymer ?
#
loop_
_entity_poly.entity_id
_entity_poly.type
_entity_poly.pdbx_seq_one_letter_code
_entity_poly.pdbx_strand_id
1 'polypeptide(L)'
;MVNALAPVAGTRMTESLMTPEMLARIKPEFVSPMVAWLCSEQCQRTGEIWSAGAGYFARIEYREAPGLRITGRAPTLEDVADNIDKIADLATNKVYRTSSEEVAAVVGGA
;
A
#
# COMPACT_ATOMS: atom_id res chain seq x y z
N MET A 1 0.42 -19.37 -2.86
CA MET A 1 -0.10 -17.99 -2.85
C MET A 1 0.82 -17.12 -2.00
N VAL A 2 1.01 -15.88 -2.37
CA VAL A 2 1.91 -14.95 -1.68
C VAL A 2 1.14 -13.65 -1.38
N ASN A 3 1.12 -13.27 -0.12
CA ASN A 3 0.51 -12.02 0.36
C ASN A 3 1.47 -11.31 1.30
N ALA A 4 1.24 -10.02 1.52
CA ALA A 4 2.00 -9.23 2.46
C ALA A 4 1.14 -8.82 3.66
N LEU A 5 1.76 -8.72 4.81
CA LEU A 5 1.12 -8.26 6.04
C LEU A 5 1.80 -6.98 6.53
N ALA A 6 0.98 -5.99 6.86
CA ALA A 6 1.40 -4.76 7.53
C ALA A 6 0.85 -4.79 8.96
N PRO A 7 1.60 -5.33 9.92
CA PRO A 7 1.13 -5.50 11.29
C PRO A 7 1.33 -4.25 12.12
N VAL A 8 0.44 -4.05 13.08
CA VAL A 8 0.62 -3.09 14.17
C VAL A 8 0.60 -3.87 15.48
N ALA A 9 1.74 -3.96 16.15
CA ALA A 9 1.89 -4.73 17.37
C ALA A 9 2.91 -4.08 18.32
N GLY A 10 2.63 -4.20 19.61
CA GLY A 10 3.56 -3.81 20.67
C GLY A 10 4.65 -4.85 20.80
N THR A 11 5.86 -4.47 20.44
CA THR A 11 7.04 -5.32 20.50
C THR A 11 8.19 -4.55 21.15
N ARG A 12 9.33 -5.20 21.33
CA ARG A 12 10.53 -4.54 21.84
C ARG A 12 10.93 -3.32 21.01
N MET A 13 10.62 -3.33 19.70
CA MET A 13 10.94 -2.23 18.79
C MET A 13 10.06 -1.00 19.03
N THR A 14 8.87 -1.17 19.56
CA THR A 14 7.85 -0.11 19.69
C THR A 14 7.53 0.26 21.14
N GLU A 15 7.91 -0.55 22.12
CA GLU A 15 7.52 -0.34 23.53
C GLU A 15 8.00 0.99 24.11
N SER A 16 9.14 1.51 23.65
CA SER A 16 9.69 2.80 24.09
C SER A 16 8.97 4.00 23.49
N LEU A 17 8.18 3.78 22.42
CA LEU A 17 7.51 4.82 21.66
C LEU A 17 6.04 4.96 22.02
N MET A 18 5.50 4.06 22.85
CA MET A 18 4.09 3.96 23.13
C MET A 18 3.79 3.90 24.61
N THR A 19 2.62 4.39 25.00
CA THR A 19 2.14 4.29 26.37
C THR A 19 1.76 2.84 26.74
N PRO A 20 1.78 2.46 28.02
CA PRO A 20 1.31 1.12 28.44
C PRO A 20 -0.13 0.81 28.01
N GLU A 21 -0.99 1.82 27.98
CA GLU A 21 -2.39 1.69 27.54
C GLU A 21 -2.46 1.33 26.06
N MET A 22 -1.67 2.00 25.23
CA MET A 22 -1.58 1.69 23.80
C MET A 22 -1.05 0.30 23.56
N LEU A 23 0.04 -0.09 24.27
CA LEU A 23 0.64 -1.42 24.16
C LEU A 23 -0.34 -2.54 24.51
N ALA A 24 -1.22 -2.32 25.48
CA ALA A 24 -2.26 -3.30 25.85
C ALA A 24 -3.28 -3.51 24.72
N ARG A 25 -3.48 -2.53 23.85
CA ARG A 25 -4.42 -2.60 22.73
C ARG A 25 -3.83 -3.23 21.47
N ILE A 26 -2.50 -3.23 21.35
CA ILE A 26 -1.81 -3.69 20.13
C ILE A 26 -0.95 -4.93 20.41
N LYS A 27 -1.49 -5.87 21.19
CA LYS A 27 -0.79 -7.12 21.47
C LYS A 27 -0.55 -7.93 20.19
N PRO A 28 0.59 -8.63 20.08
CA PRO A 28 0.88 -9.48 18.92
C PRO A 28 -0.21 -10.53 18.67
N GLU A 29 -0.89 -11.02 19.69
CA GLU A 29 -1.97 -11.99 19.59
C GLU A 29 -3.15 -11.47 18.75
N PHE A 30 -3.26 -10.15 18.59
CA PHE A 30 -4.31 -9.53 17.78
C PHE A 30 -3.97 -9.50 16.29
N VAL A 31 -2.73 -9.84 15.92
CA VAL A 31 -2.28 -9.97 14.53
C VAL A 31 -2.35 -11.42 14.06
N SER A 32 -2.07 -12.36 14.94
CA SER A 32 -1.91 -13.79 14.63
C SER A 32 -3.07 -14.42 13.85
N PRO A 33 -4.35 -14.09 14.11
CA PRO A 33 -5.45 -14.66 13.32
C PRO A 33 -5.37 -14.38 11.82
N MET A 34 -4.91 -13.19 11.43
CA MET A 34 -4.72 -12.87 10.01
C MET A 34 -3.62 -13.74 9.38
N VAL A 35 -2.51 -13.91 10.09
CA VAL A 35 -1.41 -14.77 9.63
C VAL A 35 -1.90 -16.20 9.46
N ALA A 36 -2.61 -16.72 10.45
CA ALA A 36 -3.15 -18.07 10.41
C ALA A 36 -4.09 -18.28 9.23
N TRP A 37 -4.96 -17.31 8.96
CA TRP A 37 -5.90 -17.42 7.84
C TRP A 37 -5.17 -17.34 6.50
N LEU A 38 -4.22 -16.40 6.34
CA LEU A 38 -3.45 -16.27 5.10
C LEU A 38 -2.62 -17.52 4.78
N CYS A 39 -2.18 -18.25 5.81
CA CYS A 39 -1.43 -19.50 5.65
C CYS A 39 -2.31 -20.74 5.56
N SER A 40 -3.63 -20.60 5.70
CA SER A 40 -4.56 -21.73 5.69
C SER A 40 -4.93 -22.16 4.27
N GLU A 41 -5.45 -23.37 4.15
CA GLU A 41 -5.98 -23.89 2.89
C GLU A 41 -7.21 -23.11 2.40
N GLN A 42 -7.90 -22.41 3.28
CA GLN A 42 -9.04 -21.57 2.94
C GLN A 42 -8.66 -20.34 2.13
N CYS A 43 -7.41 -19.89 2.23
CA CYS A 43 -6.96 -18.68 1.54
C CYS A 43 -6.76 -18.94 0.05
N GLN A 44 -7.66 -18.35 -0.76
CA GLN A 44 -7.57 -18.37 -2.22
C GLN A 44 -7.07 -17.05 -2.79
N ARG A 45 -6.64 -16.15 -1.94
CA ARG A 45 -6.19 -14.79 -2.32
C ARG A 45 -4.68 -14.76 -2.43
N THR A 46 -4.17 -13.99 -3.40
CA THR A 46 -2.73 -13.83 -3.63
C THR A 46 -2.42 -12.42 -4.16
N GLY A 47 -1.21 -11.94 -3.91
CA GLY A 47 -0.74 -10.66 -4.42
C GLY A 47 -1.38 -9.46 -3.71
N GLU A 48 -1.84 -9.64 -2.48
CA GLU A 48 -2.54 -8.59 -1.73
C GLU A 48 -1.78 -8.20 -0.46
N ILE A 49 -2.09 -7.00 0.04
CA ILE A 49 -1.51 -6.45 1.26
C ILE A 49 -2.62 -6.34 2.30
N TRP A 50 -2.32 -6.75 3.52
CA TRP A 50 -3.28 -6.79 4.62
C TRP A 50 -2.76 -6.04 5.83
N SER A 51 -3.62 -5.20 6.42
CA SER A 51 -3.36 -4.55 7.70
C SER A 51 -3.98 -5.35 8.83
N ALA A 52 -3.26 -5.50 9.93
CA ALA A 52 -3.77 -6.19 11.11
C ALA A 52 -3.19 -5.59 12.39
N GLY A 53 -4.04 -5.32 13.36
CA GLY A 53 -3.62 -4.82 14.66
C GLY A 53 -4.81 -4.36 15.50
N ALA A 54 -4.69 -4.41 16.80
CA ALA A 54 -5.71 -3.96 17.74
C ALA A 54 -7.12 -4.54 17.49
N GLY A 55 -7.20 -5.74 16.92
CA GLY A 55 -8.47 -6.35 16.55
C GLY A 55 -9.09 -5.79 15.26
N TYR A 56 -8.34 -4.98 14.52
CA TYR A 56 -8.75 -4.43 13.24
C TYR A 56 -8.03 -5.14 12.11
N PHE A 57 -8.76 -5.46 11.04
CA PHE A 57 -8.23 -6.15 9.86
C PHE A 57 -8.76 -5.46 8.61
N ALA A 58 -7.87 -5.18 7.65
CA ALA A 58 -8.28 -4.51 6.40
C ALA A 58 -7.32 -4.85 5.26
N ARG A 59 -7.82 -4.78 4.04
CA ARG A 59 -7.00 -4.86 2.85
C ARG A 59 -6.46 -3.49 2.48
N ILE A 60 -5.23 -3.45 2.00
CA ILE A 60 -4.56 -2.23 1.54
C ILE A 60 -4.33 -2.34 0.03
N GLU A 61 -4.59 -1.25 -0.68
CA GLU A 61 -4.24 -1.11 -2.09
C GLU A 61 -3.49 0.18 -2.34
N TYR A 62 -2.58 0.17 -3.30
CA TYR A 62 -1.95 1.37 -3.83
C TYR A 62 -2.74 1.86 -5.03
N ARG A 63 -2.94 3.18 -5.12
CA ARG A 63 -3.63 3.84 -6.24
C ARG A 63 -2.67 4.81 -6.90
N GLU A 64 -2.75 4.89 -8.23
CA GLU A 64 -1.94 5.83 -8.99
C GLU A 64 -2.85 6.80 -9.73
N ALA A 65 -2.48 8.09 -9.69
CA ALA A 65 -3.15 9.13 -10.46
C ALA A 65 -2.89 8.91 -11.95
N PRO A 66 -3.81 9.35 -12.84
CA PRO A 66 -3.53 9.33 -14.29
C PRO A 66 -2.34 10.20 -14.65
N GLY A 67 -2.08 11.24 -13.89
CA GLY A 67 -0.89 12.06 -14.03
C GLY A 67 -0.85 12.89 -15.29
N LEU A 68 0.36 13.20 -15.72
CA LEU A 68 0.65 14.01 -16.87
C LEU A 68 1.76 13.36 -17.70
N ARG A 69 1.63 13.40 -19.00
CA ARG A 69 2.66 12.93 -19.94
C ARG A 69 3.14 14.08 -20.80
N ILE A 70 4.44 14.29 -20.80
CA ILE A 70 5.11 15.22 -21.70
C ILE A 70 5.60 14.41 -22.92
N THR A 71 5.21 14.81 -24.10
CA THR A 71 5.59 14.14 -25.36
C THR A 71 6.29 15.10 -26.30
N GLY A 72 7.09 14.55 -27.22
CA GLY A 72 7.76 15.31 -28.27
C GLY A 72 9.03 16.05 -27.85
N ARG A 73 9.36 16.05 -26.56
CA ARG A 73 10.58 16.66 -26.01
C ARG A 73 10.89 16.07 -24.63
N ALA A 74 12.08 16.31 -24.13
CA ALA A 74 12.43 15.96 -22.76
C ALA A 74 11.66 16.85 -21.77
N PRO A 75 11.13 16.28 -20.67
CA PRO A 75 10.46 17.07 -19.64
C PRO A 75 11.45 17.92 -18.86
N THR A 76 10.95 19.02 -18.29
CA THR A 76 11.71 19.96 -17.47
C THR A 76 11.14 20.05 -16.07
N LEU A 77 11.89 20.69 -15.16
CA LEU A 77 11.42 21.00 -13.82
C LEU A 77 10.12 21.80 -13.86
N GLU A 78 10.06 22.79 -14.73
CA GLU A 78 8.92 23.69 -14.89
C GLU A 78 7.66 22.93 -15.31
N ASP A 79 7.80 21.93 -16.16
CA ASP A 79 6.68 21.07 -16.54
C ASP A 79 6.03 20.40 -15.33
N VAL A 80 6.84 19.94 -14.41
CA VAL A 80 6.35 19.34 -13.16
C VAL A 80 5.75 20.40 -12.24
N ALA A 81 6.49 21.49 -12.02
CA ALA A 81 6.06 22.56 -11.11
C ALA A 81 4.74 23.20 -11.53
N ASP A 82 4.58 23.47 -12.82
CA ASP A 82 3.38 24.11 -13.35
C ASP A 82 2.17 23.18 -13.37
N ASN A 83 2.37 21.87 -13.29
CA ASN A 83 1.33 20.86 -13.39
C ASN A 83 1.20 19.97 -12.15
N ILE A 84 1.81 20.35 -11.04
CA ILE A 84 1.88 19.48 -9.86
C ILE A 84 0.50 19.05 -9.35
N ASP A 85 -0.48 19.93 -9.38
CA ASP A 85 -1.82 19.61 -8.91
C ASP A 85 -2.49 18.57 -9.81
N LYS A 86 -2.28 18.63 -11.11
CA LYS A 86 -2.78 17.63 -12.05
C LYS A 86 -2.06 16.30 -11.88
N ILE A 87 -0.75 16.33 -11.68
CA ILE A 87 0.06 15.13 -11.45
C ILE A 87 -0.39 14.40 -10.19
N ALA A 88 -0.75 15.16 -9.15
CA ALA A 88 -1.15 14.62 -7.84
C ALA A 88 -2.64 14.25 -7.76
N ASP A 89 -3.44 14.58 -8.76
CA ASP A 89 -4.89 14.41 -8.69
C ASP A 89 -5.30 12.95 -8.78
N LEU A 90 -5.81 12.41 -7.68
CA LEU A 90 -6.32 11.05 -7.54
C LEU A 90 -7.84 10.94 -7.73
N ALA A 91 -8.52 12.00 -8.20
CA ALA A 91 -9.96 11.98 -8.41
C ALA A 91 -10.40 10.86 -9.36
N THR A 92 -9.61 10.62 -10.42
CA THR A 92 -9.62 9.36 -11.14
C THR A 92 -8.30 8.66 -10.86
N ASN A 93 -8.35 7.37 -10.65
CA ASN A 93 -7.15 6.62 -10.26
C ASN A 93 -7.20 5.20 -10.79
N LYS A 94 -6.04 4.56 -10.82
CA LYS A 94 -5.91 3.19 -11.24
C LYS A 94 -5.11 2.39 -10.22
N VAL A 95 -5.54 1.16 -10.00
CA VAL A 95 -4.82 0.20 -9.18
C VAL A 95 -4.06 -0.73 -10.10
N TYR A 96 -2.74 -0.77 -9.97
CA TYR A 96 -1.90 -1.72 -10.68
C TYR A 96 -1.58 -2.89 -9.75
N ARG A 97 -1.78 -4.09 -10.23
CA ARG A 97 -1.57 -5.32 -9.45
C ARG A 97 -0.14 -5.81 -9.52
N THR A 98 0.58 -5.43 -10.57
CA THR A 98 1.98 -5.83 -10.75
C THR A 98 2.80 -4.62 -11.22
N SER A 99 4.10 -4.67 -10.95
CA SER A 99 5.03 -3.65 -11.46
C SER A 99 5.06 -3.63 -12.99
N SER A 100 4.84 -4.76 -13.63
CA SER A 100 4.81 -4.84 -15.09
C SER A 100 3.64 -4.06 -15.69
N GLU A 101 2.48 -4.11 -15.05
CA GLU A 101 1.32 -3.32 -15.49
C GLU A 101 1.60 -1.81 -15.38
N GLU A 102 2.18 -1.39 -14.26
CA GLU A 102 2.51 0.02 -14.05
C GLU A 102 3.59 0.48 -15.03
N VAL A 103 4.65 -0.28 -15.21
CA VAL A 103 5.71 0.03 -16.18
C VAL A 103 5.14 0.12 -17.60
N ALA A 104 4.24 -0.78 -17.98
CA ALA A 104 3.58 -0.73 -19.29
C ALA A 104 2.77 0.56 -19.46
N ALA A 105 2.09 1.02 -18.42
CA ALA A 105 1.36 2.28 -18.45
C ALA A 105 2.30 3.49 -18.54
N VAL A 106 3.42 3.46 -17.82
CA VAL A 106 4.42 4.53 -17.85
C VAL A 106 5.09 4.63 -19.22
N VAL A 107 5.53 3.52 -19.76
CA VAL A 107 6.28 3.46 -21.02
C VAL A 107 5.34 3.52 -22.23
N GLY A 108 4.29 2.73 -22.19
CA GLY A 108 3.41 2.51 -23.30
C GLY A 108 2.53 3.69 -23.65
N GLY A 109 2.23 4.53 -22.72
CA GLY A 109 1.48 5.80 -22.73
C GLY A 109 0.79 6.22 -24.02
N ALA A 110 0.83 5.37 -24.89
CA ALA A 110 0.17 5.57 -26.16
C ALA A 110 -1.28 5.19 -26.05
#